data_49791c3b5b0783460f5c22c215dbab8b
#
_entry.id   49791c3b5b0783460f5c22c215dbab8b
#
_cell.length_a   1.000
_cell.length_b   1.000
_cell.length_c   1.000
_cell.angle_alpha   90.00
_cell.angle_beta   90.00
_cell.angle_gamma   90.00
#
_symmetry.space_group_name_H-M   'P 1'
#
loop_
_entity.id
_entity.type
_entity.pdbx_description
1 polymer ?
#
loop_
_entity_poly.entity_id
_entity_poly.type
_entity_poly.pdbx_seq_one_letter_code
_entity_poly.pdbx_strand_id
1 'polypeptide(L)'
;MKSNLAIGLALFAPSSQAYVWPSQYDHIDDLLYTQFGYIRDGTLGDQVKSCDFGAGVPGIQKAAEWVRTAFHDAVTHDASAKTGGLDASIQYELDRPENLGAALNNTLADLAGAYDIRSTAADLLALSLVMSVDRCADMRVPLRLGRKDATEAGIKGVPEAHTGLETTRKRFATASISGVDMITLIACGHSIGGVHSVDHPEIVSGPVSPENKASFDTTKGVLDNQVVVEYLNNSTTNPLVRNANDTLNSDKRIFASDDNETMRKLADPAYFKSQCEGAFTRMLDLVPGDVTLTEPLQPAEIRPYIAKYEINDDDGVDLNVRVRVRITEGTGRDPASLTASIIPITRNGTLGEEINGRMATMGGGTSFGYQKENFQWFEVFQSFNASDVFDSFKIRVNGEIYDNGATGGYPINGDVLYQRAQTCVTFNSNDTTDITIVAAVSKTLLAGGAAPQIRVVKKVPTQGMVIPKLNPVVLPMQRTSQETAGYVYYTVTTNLNQQSSPTTFDILVGDSKVEYISTGTSNTCTNSA
;
A
#
# COMPACT_ATOMS: atom_id res chain seq x y z
N MET A 1 41.38 46.16 19.68
CA MET A 1 40.97 44.75 19.87
C MET A 1 39.52 44.63 19.50
N LYS A 2 39.21 44.08 18.31
CA LYS A 2 37.84 43.78 17.88
C LYS A 2 37.72 42.26 17.91
N SER A 3 36.91 41.71 18.82
CA SER A 3 36.61 40.28 18.91
C SER A 3 35.48 39.96 17.92
N ASN A 4 35.78 39.17 16.91
CA ASN A 4 34.77 38.57 16.04
C ASN A 4 34.16 37.35 16.73
N LEU A 5 32.90 37.46 17.09
CA LEU A 5 32.09 36.32 17.57
C LEU A 5 31.57 35.59 16.32
N ALA A 6 32.10 34.41 16.01
CA ALA A 6 31.57 33.52 15.01
C ALA A 6 30.40 32.75 15.63
N ILE A 7 29.16 33.05 15.18
CA ILE A 7 27.97 32.25 15.51
C ILE A 7 27.96 31.07 14.56
N GLY A 8 28.29 29.89 15.06
CA GLY A 8 28.12 28.64 14.35
C GLY A 8 26.63 28.29 14.24
N LEU A 9 26.06 28.36 13.03
CA LEU A 9 24.77 27.75 12.74
C LEU A 9 24.93 26.22 12.76
N ALA A 10 24.45 25.60 13.83
CA ALA A 10 24.24 24.15 13.84
C ALA A 10 23.06 23.84 12.93
N LEU A 11 23.34 23.34 11.74
CA LEU A 11 22.34 22.71 10.87
C LEU A 11 21.88 21.42 11.57
N PHE A 12 20.75 21.45 12.25
CA PHE A 12 20.02 20.24 12.61
C PHE A 12 19.51 19.62 11.32
N ALA A 13 20.24 18.65 10.78
CA ALA A 13 19.68 17.72 9.82
C ALA A 13 18.54 16.98 10.55
N PRO A 14 17.32 16.89 10.01
CA PRO A 14 16.30 16.04 10.58
C PRO A 14 16.87 14.61 10.60
N SER A 15 16.93 13.99 11.76
CA SER A 15 17.29 12.58 11.89
C SER A 15 16.18 11.79 11.22
N SER A 16 16.42 11.32 9.98
CA SER A 16 15.56 10.30 9.38
C SER A 16 15.57 9.13 10.36
N GLN A 17 14.43 8.82 10.93
CA GLN A 17 14.30 7.69 11.82
C GLN A 17 14.65 6.45 10.99
N ALA A 18 15.74 5.75 11.36
CA ALA A 18 16.18 4.57 10.64
C ALA A 18 15.04 3.53 10.64
N TYR A 19 14.82 2.88 9.49
CA TYR A 19 13.86 1.80 9.40
C TYR A 19 14.17 0.70 10.44
N VAL A 20 13.14 0.26 11.17
CA VAL A 20 13.20 -0.82 12.15
C VAL A 20 12.16 -1.87 11.81
N TRP A 21 12.58 -3.13 11.65
CA TRP A 21 11.71 -4.27 11.39
C TRP A 21 11.33 -4.99 12.71
N PRO A 22 10.09 -5.50 12.86
CA PRO A 22 8.95 -5.31 11.96
C PRO A 22 8.36 -3.90 12.07
N SER A 23 7.91 -3.35 10.94
CA SER A 23 7.24 -2.07 10.86
C SER A 23 5.76 -2.25 10.53
N GLN A 24 4.91 -1.40 11.06
CA GLN A 24 3.50 -1.34 10.67
C GLN A 24 3.33 -1.03 9.17
N TYR A 25 4.32 -0.43 8.54
CA TYR A 25 4.31 -0.05 7.12
C TYR A 25 4.89 -1.13 6.19
N ASP A 26 5.35 -2.28 6.70
CA ASP A 26 5.92 -3.35 5.88
C ASP A 26 4.95 -3.86 4.81
N HIS A 27 3.65 -3.88 5.11
CA HIS A 27 2.62 -4.27 4.14
C HIS A 27 2.56 -3.30 2.95
N ILE A 28 2.54 -1.99 3.20
CA ILE A 28 2.54 -0.98 2.12
C ILE A 28 3.89 -0.95 1.39
N ASP A 29 5.01 -1.18 2.08
CA ASP A 29 6.32 -1.35 1.46
C ASP A 29 6.31 -2.52 0.47
N ASP A 30 5.70 -3.67 0.85
CA ASP A 30 5.60 -4.83 -0.04
C ASP A 30 4.69 -4.56 -1.25
N LEU A 31 3.52 -3.95 -1.06
CA LEU A 31 2.63 -3.54 -2.14
C LEU A 31 3.31 -2.60 -3.15
N LEU A 32 4.17 -1.69 -2.67
CA LEU A 32 4.83 -0.69 -3.50
C LEU A 32 6.08 -1.24 -4.19
N TYR A 33 6.93 -1.96 -3.47
CA TYR A 33 8.27 -2.32 -3.93
C TYR A 33 8.44 -3.77 -4.38
N THR A 34 7.52 -4.69 -4.01
CA THR A 34 7.60 -6.10 -4.42
C THR A 34 6.40 -6.53 -5.28
N GLN A 35 6.08 -5.74 -6.29
CA GLN A 35 4.91 -5.96 -7.16
C GLN A 35 5.08 -7.18 -8.07
N PHE A 36 6.31 -7.53 -8.46
CA PHE A 36 6.62 -8.59 -9.43
C PHE A 36 7.79 -9.45 -8.95
N GLY A 37 7.87 -10.68 -9.45
CA GLY A 37 8.99 -11.59 -9.19
C GLY A 37 8.74 -12.57 -8.06
N TYR A 38 9.82 -12.97 -7.38
CA TYR A 38 9.80 -13.89 -6.24
C TYR A 38 9.32 -13.18 -4.97
N ILE A 39 8.47 -13.83 -4.18
CA ILE A 39 7.80 -13.22 -3.01
C ILE A 39 7.29 -11.82 -3.37
N ARG A 40 6.19 -11.80 -4.10
CA ARG A 40 5.57 -10.56 -4.53
C ARG A 40 4.22 -10.33 -3.84
N ASP A 41 3.86 -9.09 -3.64
CA ASP A 41 2.49 -8.67 -3.41
C ASP A 41 1.95 -7.99 -4.68
N GLY A 42 1.22 -8.76 -5.48
CA GLY A 42 0.62 -8.30 -6.73
C GLY A 42 -0.80 -7.76 -6.59
N THR A 43 -1.34 -7.67 -5.39
CA THR A 43 -2.75 -7.31 -5.13
C THR A 43 -3.16 -6.03 -5.85
N LEU A 44 -2.36 -4.98 -5.76
CA LEU A 44 -2.58 -3.72 -6.49
C LEU A 44 -1.79 -3.64 -7.80
N GLY A 45 -0.53 -4.08 -7.82
CA GLY A 45 0.33 -3.98 -9.01
C GLY A 45 -0.21 -4.68 -10.25
N ASP A 46 -0.92 -5.80 -10.07
CA ASP A 46 -1.55 -6.54 -11.17
C ASP A 46 -2.74 -5.79 -11.82
N GLN A 47 -3.39 -4.88 -11.09
CA GLN A 47 -4.50 -4.09 -11.61
C GLN A 47 -4.04 -3.03 -12.63
N VAL A 48 -2.85 -2.47 -12.45
CA VAL A 48 -2.30 -1.39 -13.28
C VAL A 48 -1.10 -1.82 -14.12
N LYS A 49 -0.93 -3.11 -14.42
CA LYS A 49 0.16 -3.59 -15.27
C LYS A 49 0.06 -3.13 -16.73
N SER A 50 -1.10 -2.65 -17.17
CA SER A 50 -1.28 -1.90 -18.42
C SER A 50 -2.02 -0.60 -18.14
N CYS A 51 -1.62 0.47 -18.84
CA CYS A 51 -2.23 1.80 -18.74
C CYS A 51 -3.30 2.04 -19.81
N ASP A 52 -3.55 1.07 -20.69
CA ASP A 52 -4.57 1.19 -21.73
C ASP A 52 -5.96 0.79 -21.25
N PHE A 53 -6.97 1.34 -21.93
CA PHE A 53 -8.35 0.93 -21.74
C PHE A 53 -8.57 -0.54 -22.10
N GLY A 54 -9.31 -1.25 -21.25
CA GLY A 54 -9.73 -2.61 -21.53
C GLY A 54 -8.65 -3.69 -21.36
N ALA A 55 -7.52 -3.36 -20.78
CA ALA A 55 -6.44 -4.32 -20.55
C ALA A 55 -6.83 -5.48 -19.61
N GLY A 56 -7.77 -5.24 -18.71
CA GLY A 56 -8.32 -6.26 -17.81
C GLY A 56 -9.82 -6.45 -18.02
N VAL A 57 -10.58 -5.35 -18.09
CA VAL A 57 -12.04 -5.33 -18.29
C VAL A 57 -12.37 -4.33 -19.39
N PRO A 58 -13.17 -4.72 -20.42
CA PRO A 58 -13.54 -3.82 -21.51
C PRO A 58 -14.11 -2.49 -21.02
N GLY A 59 -13.60 -1.38 -21.57
CA GLY A 59 -14.05 -0.03 -21.22
C GLY A 59 -13.43 0.57 -19.96
N ILE A 60 -12.77 -0.21 -19.12
CA ILE A 60 -12.16 0.25 -17.86
C ILE A 60 -10.67 0.60 -18.05
N GLN A 61 -10.23 1.68 -17.44
CA GLN A 61 -8.82 2.08 -17.35
C GLN A 61 -8.45 2.31 -15.89
N LYS A 62 -7.96 1.27 -15.23
CA LYS A 62 -7.73 1.24 -13.77
C LYS A 62 -6.87 2.40 -13.26
N ALA A 63 -5.77 2.71 -13.94
CA ALA A 63 -4.91 3.81 -13.54
C ALA A 63 -5.65 5.16 -13.52
N ALA A 64 -6.51 5.43 -14.51
CA ALA A 64 -7.32 6.65 -14.55
C ALA A 64 -8.40 6.68 -13.47
N GLU A 65 -9.05 5.53 -13.19
CA GLU A 65 -10.01 5.40 -12.10
C GLU A 65 -9.39 5.70 -10.74
N TRP A 66 -8.17 5.18 -10.48
CA TRP A 66 -7.44 5.42 -9.25
C TRP A 66 -7.02 6.88 -9.07
N VAL A 67 -6.50 7.51 -10.13
CA VAL A 67 -6.15 8.94 -10.12
C VAL A 67 -7.39 9.79 -9.85
N ARG A 68 -8.53 9.49 -10.53
CA ARG A 68 -9.79 10.21 -10.33
C ARG A 68 -10.30 10.06 -8.89
N THR A 69 -10.28 8.84 -8.35
CA THR A 69 -10.79 8.60 -6.99
C THR A 69 -9.97 9.33 -5.93
N ALA A 70 -8.63 9.29 -6.04
CA ALA A 70 -7.76 10.04 -5.14
C ALA A 70 -7.97 11.56 -5.25
N PHE A 71 -8.22 12.08 -6.47
CA PHE A 71 -8.54 13.50 -6.66
C PHE A 71 -9.89 13.87 -6.03
N HIS A 72 -10.95 13.08 -6.27
CA HIS A 72 -12.28 13.36 -5.72
C HIS A 72 -12.28 13.36 -4.19
N ASP A 73 -11.54 12.46 -3.56
CA ASP A 73 -11.37 12.42 -2.11
C ASP A 73 -10.57 13.66 -1.63
N ALA A 74 -9.38 13.89 -2.19
CA ALA A 74 -8.48 14.95 -1.76
C ALA A 74 -9.07 16.37 -1.86
N VAL A 75 -9.85 16.65 -2.91
CA VAL A 75 -10.44 18.01 -3.11
C VAL A 75 -11.63 18.29 -2.20
N THR A 76 -12.05 17.36 -1.34
CA THR A 76 -13.00 17.64 -0.24
C THR A 76 -12.35 18.43 0.90
N HIS A 77 -11.04 18.63 0.88
CA HIS A 77 -10.31 19.34 1.93
C HIS A 77 -10.85 20.77 2.16
N ASP A 78 -11.01 21.13 3.43
CA ASP A 78 -11.24 22.50 3.90
C ASP A 78 -10.08 22.92 4.80
N ALA A 79 -9.16 23.69 4.23
CA ALA A 79 -7.96 24.12 4.94
C ALA A 79 -8.26 25.04 6.13
N SER A 80 -9.38 25.76 6.12
CA SER A 80 -9.77 26.65 7.21
C SER A 80 -10.38 25.88 8.37
N ALA A 81 -11.22 24.88 8.08
CA ALA A 81 -11.81 23.98 9.04
C ALA A 81 -10.83 22.86 9.46
N LYS A 82 -9.77 22.61 8.68
CA LYS A 82 -8.81 21.51 8.86
C LYS A 82 -9.48 20.14 8.82
N THR A 83 -10.43 19.95 7.92
CA THR A 83 -11.20 18.72 7.74
C THR A 83 -11.17 18.25 6.30
N GLY A 84 -11.50 16.98 6.06
CA GLY A 84 -11.49 16.39 4.73
C GLY A 84 -10.09 16.31 4.11
N GLY A 85 -10.03 16.04 2.83
CA GLY A 85 -8.80 15.78 2.10
C GLY A 85 -8.65 14.30 1.79
N LEU A 86 -7.45 13.79 1.64
CA LEU A 86 -7.24 12.38 1.35
C LEU A 86 -7.40 11.55 2.64
N ASP A 87 -8.66 11.26 2.97
CA ASP A 87 -9.08 10.57 4.20
C ASP A 87 -10.08 9.43 3.96
N ALA A 88 -10.23 9.02 2.69
CA ALA A 88 -11.17 7.99 2.24
C ALA A 88 -12.65 8.26 2.59
N SER A 89 -13.03 9.53 2.82
CA SER A 89 -14.44 9.94 2.96
C SER A 89 -15.26 9.62 1.72
N ILE A 90 -14.61 9.48 0.57
CA ILE A 90 -15.23 9.10 -0.72
C ILE A 90 -16.09 7.84 -0.64
N GLN A 91 -15.80 6.90 0.27
CA GLN A 91 -16.61 5.70 0.46
C GLN A 91 -18.03 5.99 0.97
N TYR A 92 -18.28 7.17 1.57
CA TYR A 92 -19.59 7.66 2.04
C TYR A 92 -20.28 8.57 1.03
N GLU A 93 -19.71 8.73 -0.19
CA GLU A 93 -20.09 9.76 -1.16
C GLU A 93 -20.47 9.20 -2.52
N LEU A 94 -20.53 7.87 -2.65
CA LEU A 94 -20.70 7.17 -3.93
C LEU A 94 -22.04 7.48 -4.64
N ASP A 95 -23.03 7.97 -3.91
CA ASP A 95 -24.37 8.35 -4.42
C ASP A 95 -24.46 9.83 -4.84
N ARG A 96 -23.39 10.60 -4.70
CA ARG A 96 -23.37 12.03 -5.08
C ARG A 96 -23.28 12.21 -6.60
N PRO A 97 -23.98 13.23 -7.17
CA PRO A 97 -23.91 13.51 -8.61
C PRO A 97 -22.48 13.72 -9.14
N GLU A 98 -21.64 14.42 -8.40
CA GLU A 98 -20.23 14.65 -8.77
C GLU A 98 -19.38 13.36 -8.81
N ASN A 99 -19.88 12.27 -8.24
CA ASN A 99 -19.21 10.98 -8.16
C ASN A 99 -19.82 9.92 -9.11
N LEU A 100 -20.59 10.35 -10.09
CA LEU A 100 -21.25 9.48 -11.04
C LEU A 100 -20.27 8.54 -11.78
N GLY A 101 -20.72 7.31 -12.02
CA GLY A 101 -19.98 6.28 -12.75
C GLY A 101 -19.36 5.21 -11.84
N ALA A 102 -18.80 4.17 -12.48
CA ALA A 102 -18.28 3.01 -11.77
C ALA A 102 -16.88 3.20 -11.16
N ALA A 103 -16.14 4.22 -11.59
CA ALA A 103 -14.71 4.38 -11.30
C ALA A 103 -14.36 4.34 -9.79
N LEU A 104 -15.16 5.04 -8.96
CA LEU A 104 -14.93 5.11 -7.53
C LEU A 104 -15.19 3.77 -6.83
N ASN A 105 -16.30 3.12 -7.19
CA ASN A 105 -16.62 1.77 -6.70
C ASN A 105 -15.53 0.75 -7.10
N ASN A 106 -15.08 0.79 -8.36
CA ASN A 106 -14.02 -0.10 -8.86
C ASN A 106 -12.72 0.11 -8.09
N THR A 107 -12.33 1.37 -7.87
CA THR A 107 -11.12 1.70 -7.09
C THR A 107 -11.23 1.14 -5.68
N LEU A 108 -12.32 1.42 -4.96
CA LEU A 108 -12.50 0.94 -3.59
C LEU A 108 -12.54 -0.60 -3.52
N ALA A 109 -13.09 -1.28 -4.54
CA ALA A 109 -13.07 -2.73 -4.62
C ALA A 109 -11.64 -3.29 -4.81
N ASP A 110 -10.81 -2.64 -5.64
CA ASP A 110 -9.40 -2.99 -5.80
C ASP A 110 -8.65 -2.82 -4.47
N LEU A 111 -8.87 -1.71 -3.75
CA LEU A 111 -8.23 -1.43 -2.46
C LEU A 111 -8.68 -2.39 -1.35
N ALA A 112 -9.92 -2.86 -1.36
CA ALA A 112 -10.46 -3.78 -0.34
C ALA A 112 -9.65 -5.08 -0.24
N GLY A 113 -9.01 -5.52 -1.33
CA GLY A 113 -8.11 -6.67 -1.35
C GLY A 113 -6.84 -6.48 -0.53
N ALA A 114 -6.29 -5.25 -0.52
CA ALA A 114 -5.08 -4.87 0.22
C ALA A 114 -5.39 -4.29 1.62
N TYR A 115 -6.66 -4.01 1.92
CA TYR A 115 -7.07 -3.36 3.16
C TYR A 115 -6.97 -4.28 4.36
N ASP A 116 -6.12 -3.94 5.32
CA ASP A 116 -5.94 -4.66 6.59
C ASP A 116 -5.69 -3.70 7.77
N ILE A 117 -5.41 -4.25 8.95
CA ILE A 117 -5.20 -3.47 10.18
C ILE A 117 -3.93 -2.58 10.13
N ARG A 118 -3.02 -2.80 9.17
CA ARG A 118 -1.77 -2.04 8.99
C ARG A 118 -1.88 -0.94 7.94
N SER A 119 -2.93 -0.96 7.12
CA SER A 119 -3.10 -0.03 6.01
C SER A 119 -4.49 0.59 6.02
N THR A 120 -4.59 1.91 6.15
CA THR A 120 -5.84 2.64 6.02
C THR A 120 -6.29 2.70 4.56
N ALA A 121 -7.60 2.85 4.31
CA ALA A 121 -8.11 3.05 2.96
C ALA A 121 -7.55 4.34 2.34
N ALA A 122 -7.34 5.37 3.14
CA ALA A 122 -6.73 6.64 2.73
C ALA A 122 -5.27 6.49 2.29
N ASP A 123 -4.46 5.70 3.01
CA ASP A 123 -3.08 5.42 2.58
C ASP A 123 -3.05 4.54 1.33
N LEU A 124 -4.00 3.60 1.17
CA LEU A 124 -4.14 2.81 -0.05
C LEU A 124 -4.60 3.64 -1.26
N LEU A 125 -5.45 4.67 -1.06
CA LEU A 125 -5.79 5.64 -2.10
C LEU A 125 -4.56 6.44 -2.55
N ALA A 126 -3.74 6.90 -1.60
CA ALA A 126 -2.48 7.56 -1.92
C ALA A 126 -1.54 6.64 -2.71
N LEU A 127 -1.39 5.40 -2.24
CA LEU A 127 -0.59 4.37 -2.90
C LEU A 127 -1.07 4.09 -4.33
N SER A 128 -2.39 3.99 -4.55
CA SER A 128 -2.97 3.71 -5.87
C SER A 128 -2.63 4.80 -6.89
N LEU A 129 -2.69 6.07 -6.50
CA LEU A 129 -2.25 7.18 -7.36
C LEU A 129 -0.76 7.08 -7.66
N VAL A 130 0.09 6.88 -6.64
CA VAL A 130 1.55 6.75 -6.81
C VAL A 130 1.90 5.62 -7.77
N MET A 131 1.26 4.46 -7.64
CA MET A 131 1.45 3.32 -8.55
C MET A 131 0.97 3.62 -9.97
N SER A 132 -0.15 4.34 -10.13
CA SER A 132 -0.70 4.71 -11.44
C SER A 132 0.24 5.62 -12.21
N VAL A 133 0.74 6.67 -11.57
CA VAL A 133 1.61 7.65 -12.25
C VAL A 133 3.03 7.12 -12.48
N ASP A 134 3.54 6.26 -11.61
CA ASP A 134 4.80 5.54 -11.86
C ASP A 134 4.67 4.64 -13.09
N ARG A 135 3.61 3.84 -13.13
CA ARG A 135 3.39 2.87 -14.21
C ARG A 135 3.13 3.51 -15.56
N CYS A 136 2.37 4.62 -15.60
CA CYS A 136 1.89 5.22 -16.84
C CYS A 136 2.74 6.38 -17.34
N ALA A 137 3.64 6.93 -16.50
CA ALA A 137 4.47 8.08 -16.82
C ALA A 137 5.92 8.00 -16.31
N ASP A 138 6.30 6.95 -15.60
CA ASP A 138 7.60 6.91 -14.89
C ASP A 138 7.80 8.16 -13.99
N MET A 139 6.71 8.63 -13.36
CA MET A 139 6.70 9.77 -12.45
C MET A 139 7.01 9.33 -11.03
N ARG A 140 7.76 10.16 -10.31
CA ARG A 140 8.14 9.94 -8.91
C ARG A 140 7.32 10.81 -7.98
N VAL A 141 6.25 10.28 -7.42
CA VAL A 141 5.46 10.94 -6.39
C VAL A 141 5.79 10.32 -5.03
N PRO A 142 6.33 11.08 -4.06
CA PRO A 142 6.69 10.55 -2.75
C PRO A 142 5.45 10.06 -1.99
N LEU A 143 5.46 8.82 -1.51
CA LEU A 143 4.40 8.27 -0.68
C LEU A 143 4.71 8.53 0.79
N ARG A 144 3.87 9.32 1.46
CA ARG A 144 3.85 9.52 2.91
C ARG A 144 2.66 8.77 3.48
N LEU A 145 2.80 8.19 4.65
CA LEU A 145 1.82 7.34 5.31
C LEU A 145 1.33 7.95 6.63
N GLY A 146 0.31 7.34 7.22
CA GLY A 146 -0.24 7.76 8.51
C GLY A 146 -1.58 8.48 8.41
N ARG A 147 -2.26 8.40 7.25
CA ARG A 147 -3.62 8.90 7.09
C ARG A 147 -4.58 8.09 7.97
N LYS A 148 -5.67 8.74 8.33
CA LYS A 148 -6.77 8.13 9.07
C LYS A 148 -8.00 8.08 8.18
N ASP A 149 -8.72 6.97 8.22
CA ASP A 149 -9.97 6.84 7.48
C ASP A 149 -11.06 7.69 8.13
N ALA A 150 -11.79 8.47 7.31
CA ALA A 150 -12.96 9.22 7.73
C ALA A 150 -14.06 8.28 8.21
N THR A 151 -14.94 8.80 9.07
CA THR A 151 -16.12 8.07 9.57
C THR A 151 -17.43 8.59 8.98
N GLU A 152 -17.36 9.63 8.16
CA GLU A 152 -18.49 10.28 7.49
C GLU A 152 -18.04 10.94 6.19
N ALA A 153 -18.99 11.35 5.37
CA ALA A 153 -18.75 11.99 4.08
C ALA A 153 -18.10 13.38 4.25
N GLY A 154 -17.16 13.72 3.37
CA GLY A 154 -16.57 15.04 3.25
C GLY A 154 -17.56 16.10 2.71
N ILE A 155 -17.08 17.32 2.53
CA ILE A 155 -17.92 18.40 1.95
C ILE A 155 -18.22 18.15 0.48
N LYS A 156 -19.40 18.57 0.01
CA LYS A 156 -19.82 18.45 -1.39
C LYS A 156 -19.14 19.51 -2.28
N GLY A 157 -19.19 19.29 -3.59
CA GLY A 157 -18.86 20.28 -4.58
C GLY A 157 -17.54 20.03 -5.30
N VAL A 158 -17.18 18.76 -5.50
CA VAL A 158 -16.15 18.40 -6.48
C VAL A 158 -16.62 18.91 -7.85
N PRO A 159 -15.79 19.66 -8.60
CA PRO A 159 -16.21 20.26 -9.86
C PRO A 159 -16.60 19.23 -10.91
N GLU A 160 -17.74 19.48 -11.56
CA GLU A 160 -18.27 18.68 -12.66
C GLU A 160 -18.10 19.43 -14.00
N ALA A 161 -18.37 18.74 -15.14
CA ALA A 161 -18.23 19.31 -16.48
C ALA A 161 -19.00 20.66 -16.68
N HIS A 162 -20.14 20.80 -16.02
CA HIS A 162 -20.99 22.01 -16.07
C HIS A 162 -20.67 23.06 -14.99
N THR A 163 -19.74 22.78 -14.06
CA THR A 163 -19.39 23.72 -12.99
C THR A 163 -18.70 24.95 -13.55
N GLY A 164 -19.23 26.12 -13.23
CA GLY A 164 -18.64 27.41 -13.66
C GLY A 164 -17.27 27.67 -13.03
N LEU A 165 -16.40 28.38 -13.78
CA LEU A 165 -15.00 28.60 -13.38
C LEU A 165 -14.83 29.20 -11.98
N GLU A 166 -15.66 30.18 -11.59
CA GLU A 166 -15.56 30.83 -10.27
C GLU A 166 -15.89 29.83 -9.13
N THR A 167 -16.87 28.96 -9.31
CA THR A 167 -17.21 27.89 -8.34
C THR A 167 -16.05 26.89 -8.25
N THR A 168 -15.47 26.50 -9.39
CA THR A 168 -14.29 25.65 -9.45
C THR A 168 -13.11 26.26 -8.70
N ARG A 169 -12.76 27.52 -9.01
CA ARG A 169 -11.69 28.25 -8.30
C ARG A 169 -11.92 28.31 -6.78
N LYS A 170 -13.16 28.58 -6.38
CA LYS A 170 -13.52 28.60 -4.95
C LYS A 170 -13.29 27.26 -4.30
N ARG A 171 -13.68 26.14 -4.94
CA ARG A 171 -13.46 24.79 -4.39
C ARG A 171 -11.96 24.51 -4.19
N PHE A 172 -11.14 24.76 -5.22
CA PHE A 172 -9.71 24.56 -5.12
C PHE A 172 -9.05 25.50 -4.07
N ALA A 173 -9.45 26.76 -4.02
CA ALA A 173 -8.97 27.69 -2.99
C ALA A 173 -9.34 27.25 -1.56
N THR A 174 -10.54 26.69 -1.35
CA THR A 174 -10.94 26.13 -0.05
C THR A 174 -10.03 24.96 0.36
N ALA A 175 -9.56 24.16 -0.61
CA ALA A 175 -8.60 23.09 -0.37
C ALA A 175 -7.14 23.59 -0.30
N SER A 176 -6.89 24.91 -0.32
CA SER A 176 -5.55 25.52 -0.43
C SER A 176 -4.78 25.14 -1.69
N ILE A 177 -5.46 24.78 -2.76
CA ILE A 177 -4.85 24.51 -4.06
C ILE A 177 -4.81 25.82 -4.86
N SER A 178 -3.63 26.18 -5.35
CA SER A 178 -3.42 27.42 -6.15
C SER A 178 -4.09 27.31 -7.52
N GLY A 179 -4.29 28.46 -8.20
CA GLY A 179 -4.82 28.46 -9.58
C GLY A 179 -3.89 27.75 -10.58
N VAL A 180 -2.58 27.83 -10.39
CA VAL A 180 -1.59 27.10 -11.20
C VAL A 180 -1.70 25.59 -10.93
N ASP A 181 -1.81 25.19 -9.66
CA ASP A 181 -1.98 23.77 -9.32
C ASP A 181 -3.34 23.23 -9.79
N MET A 182 -4.40 24.04 -9.78
CA MET A 182 -5.70 23.65 -10.34
C MET A 182 -5.58 23.30 -11.83
N ILE A 183 -4.96 24.16 -12.64
CA ILE A 183 -4.73 23.90 -14.07
C ILE A 183 -3.84 22.65 -14.24
N THR A 184 -2.76 22.57 -13.47
CA THR A 184 -1.80 21.46 -13.53
C THR A 184 -2.45 20.13 -13.17
N LEU A 185 -3.20 20.06 -12.06
CA LEU A 185 -3.87 18.82 -11.63
C LEU A 185 -4.89 18.31 -12.65
N ILE A 186 -5.66 19.22 -13.26
CA ILE A 186 -6.61 18.84 -14.30
C ILE A 186 -5.87 18.38 -15.57
N ALA A 187 -4.83 19.07 -16.01
CA ALA A 187 -4.03 18.66 -17.18
C ALA A 187 -3.35 17.29 -16.93
N CYS A 188 -2.76 17.07 -15.74
CA CYS A 188 -2.11 15.80 -15.40
C CYS A 188 -3.12 14.66 -15.25
N GLY A 189 -4.25 14.90 -14.58
CA GLY A 189 -5.30 13.89 -14.38
C GLY A 189 -6.01 13.51 -15.69
N HIS A 190 -6.22 14.48 -16.56
CA HIS A 190 -6.87 14.30 -17.88
C HIS A 190 -5.87 14.05 -19.03
N SER A 191 -4.63 13.67 -18.74
CA SER A 191 -3.71 13.08 -19.71
C SER A 191 -3.86 11.57 -19.78
N ILE A 192 -4.75 10.99 -18.98
CA ILE A 192 -5.10 9.57 -18.97
C ILE A 192 -6.61 9.45 -18.71
N GLY A 193 -7.26 8.46 -19.32
CA GLY A 193 -8.69 8.28 -19.12
C GLY A 193 -9.56 8.91 -20.19
N GLY A 194 -10.81 9.17 -19.82
CA GLY A 194 -11.83 9.72 -20.70
C GLY A 194 -13.21 9.70 -20.06
N VAL A 195 -14.20 10.14 -20.83
CA VAL A 195 -15.61 10.18 -20.42
C VAL A 195 -16.37 9.03 -21.10
N HIS A 196 -17.18 8.31 -20.34
CA HIS A 196 -18.02 7.21 -20.85
C HIS A 196 -19.43 7.67 -21.16
N SER A 197 -19.99 7.20 -22.28
CA SER A 197 -21.36 7.54 -22.69
C SER A 197 -22.42 6.96 -21.75
N VAL A 198 -22.10 5.87 -21.04
CA VAL A 198 -23.02 5.24 -20.07
C VAL A 198 -23.29 6.15 -18.89
N ASP A 199 -22.29 6.94 -18.48
CA ASP A 199 -22.38 7.88 -17.35
C ASP A 199 -22.77 9.29 -17.81
N HIS A 200 -22.29 9.70 -18.99
CA HIS A 200 -22.41 11.06 -19.53
C HIS A 200 -22.82 11.04 -21.03
N PRO A 201 -24.06 10.60 -21.36
CA PRO A 201 -24.53 10.60 -22.75
C PRO A 201 -24.66 12.02 -23.34
N GLU A 202 -24.77 13.06 -22.51
CA GLU A 202 -24.77 14.47 -22.91
C GLU A 202 -23.36 14.98 -23.32
N ILE A 203 -22.30 14.28 -22.93
CA ILE A 203 -20.91 14.62 -23.28
C ILE A 203 -20.42 13.74 -24.42
N VAL A 204 -20.69 12.43 -24.39
CA VAL A 204 -20.19 11.46 -25.36
C VAL A 204 -21.36 10.93 -26.21
N SER A 205 -21.35 11.27 -27.49
CA SER A 205 -22.37 10.87 -28.44
C SER A 205 -22.23 9.41 -28.88
N GLY A 206 -23.32 8.81 -29.38
CA GLY A 206 -23.36 7.47 -29.92
C GLY A 206 -24.05 6.47 -28.97
N PRO A 207 -23.80 5.15 -29.11
CA PRO A 207 -24.42 4.14 -28.26
C PRO A 207 -24.09 4.34 -26.79
N VAL A 208 -25.09 4.22 -25.91
CA VAL A 208 -24.86 4.28 -24.45
C VAL A 208 -24.33 2.92 -24.00
N SER A 209 -23.02 2.85 -23.78
CA SER A 209 -22.35 1.64 -23.30
C SER A 209 -21.04 1.98 -22.57
N PRO A 210 -20.52 1.08 -21.72
CA PRO A 210 -19.22 1.27 -21.06
C PRO A 210 -18.05 1.35 -22.04
N GLU A 211 -18.14 0.70 -23.20
CA GLU A 211 -17.09 0.69 -24.23
C GLU A 211 -17.09 1.98 -25.07
N ASN A 212 -18.24 2.67 -25.17
CA ASN A 212 -18.31 3.95 -25.89
C ASN A 212 -17.81 5.08 -25.00
N LYS A 213 -16.56 5.46 -25.22
CA LYS A 213 -15.84 6.48 -24.46
C LYS A 213 -15.10 7.46 -25.36
N ALA A 214 -14.97 8.70 -24.90
CA ALA A 214 -14.12 9.72 -25.49
C ALA A 214 -12.89 9.94 -24.61
N SER A 215 -11.72 9.60 -25.15
CA SER A 215 -10.44 9.85 -24.46
C SER A 215 -10.12 11.34 -24.39
N PHE A 216 -9.38 11.77 -23.38
CA PHE A 216 -8.99 13.18 -23.22
C PHE A 216 -7.95 13.61 -24.25
N ASP A 217 -7.09 12.69 -24.72
CA ASP A 217 -6.11 12.91 -25.77
C ASP A 217 -5.91 11.67 -26.66
N THR A 218 -4.92 11.71 -27.55
CA THR A 218 -4.62 10.63 -28.49
C THR A 218 -3.64 9.58 -27.93
N THR A 219 -2.92 9.85 -26.82
CA THR A 219 -1.95 8.93 -26.19
C THR A 219 -2.58 8.10 -25.06
N LYS A 220 -3.61 7.32 -25.38
CA LYS A 220 -4.56 6.68 -24.45
C LYS A 220 -3.96 5.84 -23.32
N GLY A 221 -2.75 5.33 -23.48
CA GLY A 221 -2.10 4.43 -22.53
C GLY A 221 -0.85 5.03 -21.87
N VAL A 222 -0.66 6.34 -21.99
CA VAL A 222 0.49 7.05 -21.43
C VAL A 222 0.01 8.32 -20.76
N LEU A 223 0.51 8.61 -19.58
CA LEU A 223 0.30 9.87 -18.91
C LEU A 223 1.44 10.81 -19.32
N ASP A 224 1.19 11.65 -20.34
CA ASP A 224 2.15 12.58 -20.92
C ASP A 224 1.53 13.97 -21.17
N ASN A 225 2.25 14.86 -21.82
CA ASN A 225 1.77 16.22 -22.08
C ASN A 225 0.92 16.37 -23.36
N GLN A 226 0.45 15.27 -23.96
CA GLN A 226 -0.28 15.32 -25.23
C GLN A 226 -1.59 16.10 -25.11
N VAL A 227 -2.31 15.95 -23.99
CA VAL A 227 -3.52 16.73 -23.68
C VAL A 227 -3.27 18.25 -23.78
N VAL A 228 -2.10 18.72 -23.37
CA VAL A 228 -1.69 20.13 -23.42
C VAL A 228 -1.33 20.54 -24.84
N VAL A 229 -0.53 19.74 -25.53
CA VAL A 229 -0.10 20.01 -26.91
C VAL A 229 -1.30 20.10 -27.85
N GLU A 230 -2.21 19.14 -27.77
CA GLU A 230 -3.44 19.12 -28.59
C GLU A 230 -4.37 20.31 -28.28
N TYR A 231 -4.48 20.70 -27.01
CA TYR A 231 -5.25 21.87 -26.61
C TYR A 231 -4.67 23.15 -27.22
N LEU A 232 -3.37 23.41 -27.11
CA LEU A 232 -2.71 24.60 -27.57
C LEU A 232 -2.68 24.77 -29.10
N ASN A 233 -2.55 23.64 -29.84
CA ASN A 233 -2.57 23.67 -31.31
C ASN A 233 -3.97 23.48 -31.91
N ASN A 234 -5.00 23.43 -31.05
CA ASN A 234 -6.41 23.30 -31.43
C ASN A 234 -6.76 21.98 -32.18
N SER A 235 -5.98 20.92 -31.95
CA SER A 235 -6.23 19.57 -32.50
C SER A 235 -6.90 18.63 -31.51
N THR A 236 -7.14 19.06 -30.26
CA THR A 236 -7.67 18.21 -29.20
C THR A 236 -9.01 17.57 -29.55
N THR A 237 -9.16 16.31 -29.13
CA THR A 237 -10.42 15.57 -29.14
C THR A 237 -11.07 15.48 -27.77
N ASN A 238 -10.51 16.14 -26.77
CA ASN A 238 -11.01 16.16 -25.39
C ASN A 238 -12.49 16.60 -25.35
N PRO A 239 -13.41 15.74 -24.89
CA PRO A 239 -14.83 16.05 -24.86
C PRO A 239 -15.20 17.17 -23.87
N LEU A 240 -14.32 17.52 -22.94
CA LEU A 240 -14.45 18.64 -21.99
C LEU A 240 -13.83 19.94 -22.51
N VAL A 241 -13.30 19.95 -23.73
CA VAL A 241 -12.80 21.14 -24.45
C VAL A 241 -13.67 21.43 -25.69
N ARG A 242 -14.17 20.40 -26.37
CA ARG A 242 -14.81 20.50 -27.69
C ARG A 242 -16.26 20.09 -27.71
N ASN A 243 -16.94 20.02 -26.58
CA ASN A 243 -18.38 19.73 -26.56
C ASN A 243 -19.15 20.86 -27.26
N ALA A 244 -20.18 20.50 -28.05
CA ALA A 244 -21.05 21.48 -28.73
C ALA A 244 -21.81 22.37 -27.73
N ASN A 245 -22.13 21.84 -26.55
CA ASN A 245 -22.65 22.62 -25.43
C ASN A 245 -21.49 23.19 -24.61
N ASP A 246 -21.18 24.47 -24.79
CA ASP A 246 -20.02 25.11 -24.12
C ASP A 246 -20.11 25.07 -22.60
N THR A 247 -21.27 24.87 -22.00
CA THR A 247 -21.41 24.69 -20.54
C THR A 247 -20.75 23.41 -20.04
N LEU A 248 -20.54 22.41 -20.90
CA LEU A 248 -19.87 21.12 -20.58
C LEU A 248 -18.35 21.15 -20.81
N ASN A 249 -17.80 22.29 -21.27
CA ASN A 249 -16.38 22.44 -21.58
C ASN A 249 -15.57 22.90 -20.32
N SER A 250 -15.55 22.07 -19.27
CA SER A 250 -14.83 22.41 -18.02
C SER A 250 -13.34 22.63 -18.24
N ASP A 251 -12.68 21.72 -18.96
CA ASP A 251 -11.24 21.80 -19.21
C ASP A 251 -10.87 23.05 -20.01
N LYS A 252 -11.66 23.39 -21.03
CA LYS A 252 -11.48 24.63 -21.78
C LYS A 252 -11.46 25.86 -20.88
N ARG A 253 -12.42 25.93 -19.92
CA ARG A 253 -12.51 27.04 -18.97
C ARG A 253 -11.35 27.08 -17.99
N ILE A 254 -10.94 25.93 -17.49
CA ILE A 254 -9.85 25.81 -16.53
C ILE A 254 -8.51 26.13 -17.21
N PHE A 255 -8.22 25.51 -18.35
CA PHE A 255 -6.96 25.70 -19.07
C PHE A 255 -6.75 27.15 -19.52
N ALA A 256 -7.82 27.86 -19.92
CA ALA A 256 -7.77 29.25 -20.31
C ALA A 256 -7.76 30.23 -19.12
N SER A 257 -7.90 29.76 -17.88
CA SER A 257 -8.20 30.61 -16.73
C SER A 257 -7.09 31.56 -16.30
N ASP A 258 -5.87 31.41 -16.82
CA ASP A 258 -4.72 32.28 -16.65
C ASP A 258 -4.15 32.74 -18.01
N ASP A 259 -5.01 32.95 -19.01
CA ASP A 259 -4.63 33.28 -20.39
C ASP A 259 -3.71 32.25 -21.04
N ASN A 260 -3.84 30.98 -20.67
CA ASN A 260 -3.02 29.83 -21.08
C ASN A 260 -1.52 29.94 -20.68
N GLU A 261 -1.16 30.73 -19.70
CA GLU A 261 0.24 30.85 -19.27
C GLU A 261 0.78 29.52 -18.74
N THR A 262 0.03 28.86 -17.84
CA THR A 262 0.39 27.55 -17.30
C THR A 262 0.42 26.50 -18.42
N MET A 263 -0.59 26.44 -19.28
CA MET A 263 -0.64 25.46 -20.38
C MET A 263 0.54 25.59 -21.32
N ARG A 264 0.97 26.82 -21.68
CA ARG A 264 2.17 27.03 -22.52
C ARG A 264 3.45 26.50 -21.87
N LYS A 265 3.59 26.60 -20.56
CA LYS A 265 4.75 26.02 -19.83
C LYS A 265 4.68 24.49 -19.79
N LEU A 266 3.49 23.92 -19.56
CA LEU A 266 3.25 22.47 -19.55
C LEU A 266 3.43 21.81 -20.93
N ALA A 267 3.53 22.57 -22.02
CA ALA A 267 3.84 22.05 -23.33
C ALA A 267 5.26 21.45 -23.44
N ASP A 268 6.18 21.83 -22.54
CA ASP A 268 7.47 21.16 -22.40
C ASP A 268 7.30 19.84 -21.61
N PRO A 269 7.67 18.68 -22.17
CA PRO A 269 7.45 17.38 -21.51
C PRO A 269 8.14 17.22 -20.16
N ALA A 270 9.36 17.78 -20.00
CA ALA A 270 10.10 17.67 -18.75
C ALA A 270 9.48 18.57 -17.67
N TYR A 271 9.04 19.77 -18.05
CA TYR A 271 8.31 20.66 -17.16
C TYR A 271 6.96 20.05 -16.76
N PHE A 272 6.20 19.46 -17.71
CA PHE A 272 4.95 18.76 -17.43
C PHE A 272 5.15 17.69 -16.38
N LYS A 273 6.11 16.77 -16.63
CA LYS A 273 6.41 15.69 -15.68
C LYS A 273 6.71 16.24 -14.27
N SER A 274 7.62 17.18 -14.17
CA SER A 274 8.03 17.78 -12.88
C SER A 274 6.88 18.50 -12.16
N GLN A 275 6.01 19.20 -12.91
CA GLN A 275 4.86 19.88 -12.31
C GLN A 275 3.76 18.91 -11.86
N CYS A 276 3.51 17.84 -12.63
CA CYS A 276 2.59 16.77 -12.22
C CYS A 276 3.07 16.07 -10.94
N GLU A 277 4.36 15.70 -10.86
CA GLU A 277 4.95 15.13 -9.64
C GLU A 277 4.73 16.02 -8.42
N GLY A 278 5.01 17.32 -8.56
CA GLY A 278 4.83 18.31 -7.50
C GLY A 278 3.36 18.53 -7.12
N ALA A 279 2.47 18.65 -8.11
CA ALA A 279 1.04 18.90 -7.87
C ALA A 279 0.37 17.67 -7.22
N PHE A 280 0.65 16.46 -7.69
CA PHE A 280 0.16 15.23 -7.06
C PHE A 280 0.71 15.07 -5.63
N THR A 281 1.99 15.39 -5.38
CA THR A 281 2.55 15.37 -4.02
C THR A 281 1.76 16.28 -3.08
N ARG A 282 1.54 17.55 -3.49
CA ARG A 282 0.77 18.50 -2.67
C ARG A 282 -0.68 18.07 -2.48
N MET A 283 -1.29 17.45 -3.48
CA MET A 283 -2.65 16.92 -3.38
C MET A 283 -2.73 15.76 -2.39
N LEU A 284 -1.76 14.83 -2.42
CA LEU A 284 -1.71 13.72 -1.47
C LEU A 284 -1.44 14.20 -0.02
N ASP A 285 -0.81 15.35 0.17
CA ASP A 285 -0.55 15.92 1.48
C ASP A 285 -1.76 16.72 2.05
N LEU A 286 -2.88 16.82 1.32
CA LEU A 286 -4.13 17.38 1.83
C LEU A 286 -4.78 16.38 2.79
N VAL A 287 -4.61 16.57 4.07
CA VAL A 287 -5.11 15.68 5.14
C VAL A 287 -5.76 16.48 6.26
N PRO A 288 -6.64 15.87 7.08
CA PRO A 288 -7.20 16.53 8.26
C PRO A 288 -6.13 17.05 9.22
N GLY A 289 -6.43 18.12 9.94
CA GLY A 289 -5.43 18.81 10.76
C GLY A 289 -4.91 18.05 11.99
N ASP A 290 -5.53 16.92 12.33
CA ASP A 290 -5.07 15.98 13.37
C ASP A 290 -4.21 14.83 12.83
N VAL A 291 -3.92 14.83 11.52
CA VAL A 291 -3.08 13.85 10.85
C VAL A 291 -1.67 14.42 10.67
N THR A 292 -0.68 13.64 11.04
CA THR A 292 0.73 13.91 10.75
C THR A 292 1.26 12.80 9.86
N LEU A 293 1.63 13.14 8.64
CA LEU A 293 2.21 12.21 7.69
C LEU A 293 3.67 11.91 8.05
N THR A 294 4.10 10.70 7.75
CA THR A 294 5.51 10.28 7.88
C THR A 294 6.42 11.03 6.91
N GLU A 295 7.73 10.85 7.04
CA GLU A 295 8.64 11.07 5.91
C GLU A 295 8.25 10.13 4.76
N PRO A 296 8.63 10.48 3.50
CA PRO A 296 8.39 9.62 2.34
C PRO A 296 8.93 8.20 2.57
N LEU A 297 8.10 7.20 2.29
CA LEU A 297 8.49 5.79 2.39
C LEU A 297 9.70 5.53 1.47
N GLN A 298 10.74 4.94 2.04
CA GLN A 298 11.93 4.51 1.32
C GLN A 298 12.05 3.00 1.37
N PRO A 299 12.54 2.35 0.30
CA PRO A 299 12.75 0.91 0.32
C PRO A 299 13.83 0.55 1.35
N ALA A 300 13.52 -0.37 2.27
CA ALA A 300 14.50 -0.85 3.22
C ALA A 300 15.68 -1.53 2.48
N GLU A 301 16.90 -1.16 2.83
CA GLU A 301 18.13 -1.71 2.22
C GLU A 301 18.24 -3.22 2.44
N ILE A 302 17.97 -3.65 3.68
CA ILE A 302 17.99 -5.05 4.08
C ILE A 302 16.93 -5.23 5.16
N ARG A 303 16.04 -6.21 4.95
CA ARG A 303 15.09 -6.60 5.98
C ARG A 303 14.69 -8.07 5.86
N PRO A 304 14.29 -8.71 6.97
CA PRO A 304 13.51 -9.94 6.90
C PRO A 304 12.14 -9.66 6.26
N TYR A 305 11.61 -10.67 5.57
CA TYR A 305 10.20 -10.74 5.18
C TYR A 305 9.44 -11.71 6.09
N ILE A 306 10.07 -12.85 6.36
CA ILE A 306 9.62 -13.85 7.32
C ILE A 306 10.78 -14.14 8.25
N ALA A 307 10.50 -14.22 9.55
CA ALA A 307 11.38 -14.80 10.55
C ALA A 307 10.51 -15.58 11.54
N LYS A 308 10.55 -16.89 11.48
CA LYS A 308 9.67 -17.76 12.29
C LYS A 308 10.29 -19.11 12.61
N TYR A 309 9.73 -19.73 13.63
CA TYR A 309 9.94 -21.13 13.98
C TYR A 309 8.66 -21.94 13.81
N GLU A 310 8.82 -23.21 13.46
CA GLU A 310 7.74 -24.23 13.47
C GLU A 310 8.30 -25.50 14.12
N ILE A 311 7.47 -26.22 14.87
CA ILE A 311 7.84 -27.56 15.39
C ILE A 311 7.85 -28.52 14.21
N ASN A 312 8.90 -29.34 14.09
CA ASN A 312 9.02 -30.37 13.06
C ASN A 312 8.58 -31.76 13.57
N ASP A 313 8.59 -32.77 12.68
CA ASP A 313 8.14 -34.12 12.97
C ASP A 313 9.04 -34.89 13.98
N ASP A 314 10.27 -34.41 14.19
CA ASP A 314 11.25 -34.99 15.13
C ASP A 314 11.25 -34.27 16.50
N ASP A 315 10.17 -33.53 16.83
CA ASP A 315 10.06 -32.70 18.03
C ASP A 315 11.13 -31.60 18.17
N GLY A 316 11.88 -31.33 17.11
CA GLY A 316 12.78 -30.21 16.96
C GLY A 316 12.04 -28.94 16.48
N VAL A 317 12.80 -27.90 16.20
CA VAL A 317 12.30 -26.59 15.75
C VAL A 317 12.98 -26.20 14.45
N ASP A 318 12.21 -25.96 13.41
CA ASP A 318 12.70 -25.48 12.13
C ASP A 318 12.63 -23.94 12.06
N LEU A 319 13.76 -23.33 11.83
CA LEU A 319 13.91 -21.93 11.51
C LEU A 319 13.63 -21.69 10.03
N ASN A 320 12.84 -20.66 9.74
CA ASN A 320 12.64 -20.13 8.39
C ASN A 320 12.78 -18.61 8.41
N VAL A 321 13.87 -18.12 7.84
CA VAL A 321 14.09 -16.67 7.64
C VAL A 321 14.27 -16.40 6.16
N ARG A 322 13.55 -15.39 5.67
CA ARG A 322 13.73 -14.89 4.31
C ARG A 322 14.18 -13.45 4.36
N VAL A 323 15.31 -13.17 3.75
CA VAL A 323 15.96 -11.85 3.76
C VAL A 323 15.82 -11.22 2.39
N ARG A 324 15.28 -10.00 2.35
CA ARG A 324 15.23 -9.13 1.18
C ARG A 324 16.44 -8.19 1.21
N VAL A 325 17.22 -8.19 0.15
CA VAL A 325 18.40 -7.33 -0.03
C VAL A 325 18.18 -6.44 -1.26
N ARG A 326 18.21 -5.14 -1.08
CA ARG A 326 18.09 -4.18 -2.18
C ARG A 326 19.33 -4.22 -3.07
N ILE A 327 19.12 -4.36 -4.38
CA ILE A 327 20.17 -4.45 -5.41
C ILE A 327 19.98 -3.42 -6.55
N THR A 328 19.12 -2.44 -6.34
CA THR A 328 18.86 -1.37 -7.30
C THR A 328 20.17 -0.68 -7.69
N GLU A 329 20.25 -0.21 -8.94
CA GLU A 329 21.39 0.55 -9.44
C GLU A 329 21.79 1.66 -8.45
N GLY A 330 23.09 1.82 -8.22
CA GLY A 330 23.64 2.76 -7.24
C GLY A 330 23.85 2.19 -5.83
N THR A 331 23.33 0.98 -5.51
CA THR A 331 23.63 0.32 -4.22
C THR A 331 25.04 -0.25 -4.14
N GLY A 332 25.72 -0.42 -5.28
CA GLY A 332 27.04 -1.05 -5.37
C GLY A 332 27.02 -2.57 -5.14
N ARG A 333 25.84 -3.20 -5.08
CA ARG A 333 25.69 -4.65 -4.88
C ARG A 333 25.55 -5.37 -6.23
N ASP A 334 26.45 -6.33 -6.49
CA ASP A 334 26.38 -7.22 -7.65
C ASP A 334 25.59 -8.48 -7.27
N PRO A 335 24.42 -8.74 -7.88
CA PRO A 335 23.63 -9.94 -7.61
C PRO A 335 24.39 -11.26 -7.78
N ALA A 336 25.36 -11.31 -8.71
CA ALA A 336 26.10 -12.54 -9.02
C ALA A 336 27.07 -12.96 -7.91
N SER A 337 27.54 -12.00 -7.10
CA SER A 337 28.48 -12.23 -6.00
C SER A 337 27.89 -11.98 -4.60
N LEU A 338 26.58 -11.67 -4.55
CA LEU A 338 25.91 -11.31 -3.31
C LEU A 338 25.81 -12.51 -2.36
N THR A 339 26.14 -12.29 -1.10
CA THR A 339 25.99 -13.28 -0.03
C THR A 339 25.17 -12.70 1.11
N ALA A 340 24.34 -13.53 1.75
CA ALA A 340 23.66 -13.15 2.97
C ALA A 340 23.64 -14.34 3.95
N SER A 341 23.73 -14.02 5.24
CA SER A 341 23.67 -14.95 6.35
C SER A 341 23.00 -14.30 7.55
N ILE A 342 22.61 -15.07 8.53
CA ILE A 342 22.16 -14.57 9.82
C ILE A 342 23.14 -14.99 10.92
N ILE A 343 23.27 -14.15 11.93
CA ILE A 343 24.07 -14.41 13.13
C ILE A 343 23.12 -14.41 14.32
N PRO A 344 22.77 -15.57 14.87
CA PRO A 344 21.91 -15.68 16.05
C PRO A 344 22.46 -14.87 17.22
N ILE A 345 21.56 -14.29 18.01
CA ILE A 345 21.87 -13.73 19.32
C ILE A 345 21.18 -14.63 20.34
N THR A 346 21.96 -15.39 21.07
CA THR A 346 21.46 -16.32 22.07
C THR A 346 20.77 -15.58 23.22
N ARG A 347 19.92 -16.25 23.98
CA ARG A 347 19.16 -15.68 25.10
C ARG A 347 20.04 -15.07 26.20
N ASN A 348 21.32 -15.44 26.27
CA ASN A 348 22.31 -14.79 27.17
C ASN A 348 23.04 -13.60 26.55
N GLY A 349 22.67 -13.20 25.31
CA GLY A 349 23.24 -12.05 24.60
C GLY A 349 24.54 -12.32 23.83
N THR A 350 25.01 -13.57 23.75
CA THR A 350 26.20 -13.93 22.97
C THR A 350 25.83 -14.18 21.52
N LEU A 351 26.78 -13.93 20.60
CA LEU A 351 26.61 -14.28 19.19
C LEU A 351 26.82 -15.79 19.01
N GLY A 352 25.86 -16.43 18.32
CA GLY A 352 25.94 -17.84 17.91
C GLY A 352 26.73 -18.03 16.61
N GLU A 353 26.76 -19.27 16.13
CA GLU A 353 27.34 -19.61 14.83
C GLU A 353 26.55 -18.99 13.69
N GLU A 354 27.26 -18.51 12.69
CA GLU A 354 26.67 -17.90 11.49
C GLU A 354 25.96 -18.96 10.63
N ILE A 355 24.71 -18.67 10.25
CA ILE A 355 23.90 -19.54 9.41
C ILE A 355 23.81 -18.92 8.01
N ASN A 356 24.41 -19.60 7.03
CA ASN A 356 24.46 -19.12 5.67
C ASN A 356 23.07 -19.17 5.00
N GLY A 357 22.69 -18.10 4.35
CA GLY A 357 21.54 -18.04 3.47
C GLY A 357 21.85 -18.59 2.08
N ARG A 358 20.88 -19.26 1.50
CA ARG A 358 20.90 -19.69 0.11
C ARG A 358 20.17 -18.62 -0.72
N MET A 359 20.77 -18.18 -1.82
CA MET A 359 20.08 -17.31 -2.78
C MET A 359 18.84 -18.03 -3.32
N ALA A 360 17.70 -17.36 -3.30
CA ALA A 360 16.46 -17.91 -3.85
C ALA A 360 16.59 -18.08 -5.36
N THR A 361 16.00 -19.14 -5.90
CA THR A 361 16.12 -19.49 -7.33
C THR A 361 14.79 -19.41 -8.08
N MET A 362 13.65 -19.60 -7.39
CA MET A 362 12.33 -19.51 -8.00
C MET A 362 12.10 -18.08 -8.54
N GLY A 363 11.65 -17.94 -9.79
CA GLY A 363 11.45 -16.64 -10.42
C GLY A 363 12.74 -15.81 -10.54
N GLY A 364 13.92 -16.44 -10.59
CA GLY A 364 15.22 -15.77 -10.58
C GLY A 364 15.64 -15.26 -9.20
N GLY A 365 14.86 -15.53 -8.16
CA GLY A 365 15.13 -15.09 -6.78
C GLY A 365 15.06 -13.57 -6.57
N THR A 366 14.52 -12.84 -7.53
CA THR A 366 14.44 -11.37 -7.48
C THR A 366 12.99 -10.89 -7.45
N SER A 367 12.76 -9.73 -6.87
CA SER A 367 11.51 -8.98 -7.01
C SER A 367 11.78 -7.52 -7.35
N PHE A 368 10.78 -6.87 -7.94
CA PHE A 368 10.89 -5.47 -8.35
C PHE A 368 9.53 -4.76 -8.30
N GLY A 369 9.56 -3.43 -8.25
CA GLY A 369 8.35 -2.60 -8.17
C GLY A 369 8.61 -1.14 -8.50
N TYR A 370 8.01 -0.27 -7.73
CA TYR A 370 8.02 1.19 -7.89
C TYR A 370 9.42 1.74 -8.18
N GLN A 371 9.51 2.64 -9.18
CA GLN A 371 10.77 3.28 -9.60
C GLN A 371 11.89 2.30 -9.95
N LYS A 372 11.52 1.11 -10.45
CA LYS A 372 12.47 0.05 -10.83
C LYS A 372 13.34 -0.44 -9.67
N GLU A 373 12.86 -0.28 -8.45
CA GLU A 373 13.53 -0.86 -7.29
C GLU A 373 13.61 -2.37 -7.45
N ASN A 374 14.79 -2.93 -7.16
CA ASN A 374 15.10 -4.35 -7.33
C ASN A 374 15.68 -4.95 -6.06
N PHE A 375 15.28 -6.19 -5.78
CA PHE A 375 15.68 -6.91 -4.58
C PHE A 375 16.11 -8.33 -4.94
N GLN A 376 17.16 -8.82 -4.30
CA GLN A 376 17.55 -10.22 -4.25
C GLN A 376 17.09 -10.83 -2.94
N TRP A 377 16.65 -12.09 -3.01
CA TRP A 377 16.15 -12.82 -1.86
C TRP A 377 17.09 -13.93 -1.44
N PHE A 378 17.21 -14.12 -0.13
CA PHE A 378 17.94 -15.21 0.50
C PHE A 378 17.01 -15.98 1.44
N GLU A 379 17.17 -17.30 1.43
CA GLU A 379 16.45 -18.25 2.26
C GLU A 379 17.42 -18.86 3.27
N VAL A 380 17.10 -18.75 4.55
CA VAL A 380 17.84 -19.37 5.66
C VAL A 380 16.94 -20.40 6.31
N PHE A 381 17.37 -21.65 6.28
CA PHE A 381 16.68 -22.77 6.92
C PHE A 381 17.66 -23.52 7.79
N GLN A 382 17.27 -23.83 9.03
CA GLN A 382 18.06 -24.59 9.98
C GLN A 382 17.13 -25.28 10.97
N SER A 383 17.41 -26.54 11.29
CA SER A 383 16.73 -27.26 12.37
C SER A 383 17.56 -27.16 13.66
N PHE A 384 16.86 -27.01 14.79
CA PHE A 384 17.43 -26.90 16.12
C PHE A 384 16.72 -27.83 17.10
N ASN A 385 17.39 -28.12 18.23
CA ASN A 385 16.65 -28.59 19.39
C ASN A 385 15.84 -27.43 20.00
N ALA A 386 14.74 -27.75 20.66
CA ALA A 386 13.89 -26.74 21.32
C ALA A 386 14.63 -25.86 22.34
N SER A 387 15.76 -26.33 22.91
CA SER A 387 16.62 -25.58 23.84
C SER A 387 17.49 -24.53 23.16
N ASP A 388 17.72 -24.64 21.86
CA ASP A 388 18.76 -23.89 21.13
C ASP A 388 18.18 -22.70 20.33
N VAL A 389 16.86 -22.46 20.47
CA VAL A 389 16.17 -21.32 19.83
C VAL A 389 16.67 -20.00 20.42
N PHE A 390 16.71 -18.98 19.57
CA PHE A 390 17.12 -17.62 19.93
C PHE A 390 15.96 -16.64 19.65
N ASP A 391 16.01 -15.45 20.25
CA ASP A 391 14.93 -14.47 20.16
C ASP A 391 15.30 -13.24 19.30
N SER A 392 16.53 -13.20 18.79
CA SER A 392 16.95 -12.18 17.83
C SER A 392 18.19 -12.63 17.02
N PHE A 393 18.45 -11.95 15.91
CA PHE A 393 19.61 -12.21 15.05
C PHE A 393 20.06 -10.94 14.35
N LYS A 394 21.32 -10.91 13.92
CA LYS A 394 21.82 -9.92 12.96
C LYS A 394 21.84 -10.50 11.57
N ILE A 395 21.83 -9.65 10.55
CA ILE A 395 21.99 -10.06 9.16
C ILE A 395 23.37 -9.61 8.68
N ARG A 396 24.11 -10.47 8.02
CA ARG A 396 25.35 -10.13 7.33
C ARG A 396 25.13 -10.20 5.84
N VAL A 397 25.50 -9.14 5.11
CA VAL A 397 25.46 -9.10 3.64
C VAL A 397 26.83 -8.66 3.13
N ASN A 398 27.47 -9.45 2.28
CA ASN A 398 28.82 -9.18 1.75
C ASN A 398 29.84 -8.79 2.82
N GLY A 399 29.74 -9.41 4.02
CA GLY A 399 30.64 -9.12 5.16
C GLY A 399 30.19 -7.97 6.07
N GLU A 400 29.29 -7.09 5.65
CA GLU A 400 28.74 -6.02 6.45
C GLU A 400 27.58 -6.53 7.34
N ILE A 401 27.55 -6.07 8.61
CA ILE A 401 26.56 -6.51 9.60
C ILE A 401 25.46 -5.44 9.76
N TYR A 402 24.22 -5.88 9.67
CA TYR A 402 23.02 -5.09 9.88
C TYR A 402 22.32 -5.55 11.17
N ASP A 403 22.00 -4.61 12.03
CA ASP A 403 21.45 -4.84 13.37
C ASP A 403 20.08 -4.17 13.59
N ASN A 404 19.31 -4.01 12.51
CA ASN A 404 17.94 -3.50 12.56
C ASN A 404 17.87 -2.04 13.04
N GLY A 405 18.61 -1.14 12.40
CA GLY A 405 18.56 0.29 12.74
C GLY A 405 19.13 0.60 14.12
N ALA A 406 20.19 -0.08 14.51
CA ALA A 406 20.87 0.04 15.81
C ALA A 406 20.02 -0.42 17.02
N THR A 407 18.99 -1.24 16.82
CA THR A 407 18.23 -1.85 17.93
C THR A 407 18.94 -3.06 18.54
N GLY A 408 20.05 -3.49 17.95
CA GLY A 408 20.84 -4.64 18.39
C GLY A 408 20.59 -5.92 17.61
N GLY A 409 19.45 -6.05 16.91
CA GLY A 409 19.13 -7.21 16.09
C GLY A 409 17.68 -7.23 15.61
N TYR A 410 17.38 -8.13 14.66
CA TYR A 410 16.04 -8.41 14.17
C TYR A 410 15.36 -9.39 15.12
N PRO A 411 14.14 -9.11 15.62
CA PRO A 411 13.45 -10.00 16.56
C PRO A 411 12.91 -11.25 15.85
N ILE A 412 12.86 -12.35 16.59
CA ILE A 412 12.15 -13.58 16.25
C ILE A 412 11.61 -14.19 17.55
N ASN A 413 10.42 -14.80 17.50
CA ASN A 413 9.79 -15.33 18.70
C ASN A 413 10.08 -16.84 18.87
N GLY A 414 10.89 -17.20 19.86
CA GLY A 414 11.19 -18.59 20.21
C GLY A 414 10.26 -19.18 21.29
N ASP A 415 9.34 -18.40 21.86
CA ASP A 415 8.42 -18.86 22.89
C ASP A 415 6.99 -19.09 22.39
N VAL A 416 6.60 -18.42 21.31
CA VAL A 416 5.27 -18.56 20.69
C VAL A 416 5.45 -18.89 19.21
N LEU A 417 5.16 -20.12 18.83
CA LEU A 417 5.39 -20.64 17.49
C LEU A 417 4.05 -20.88 16.79
N TYR A 418 3.77 -20.12 15.75
CA TYR A 418 2.62 -20.36 14.88
C TYR A 418 2.82 -21.67 14.09
N GLN A 419 1.89 -22.61 14.20
CA GLN A 419 1.94 -23.91 13.54
C GLN A 419 1.14 -23.87 12.24
N ARG A 420 1.77 -23.39 11.16
CA ARG A 420 1.09 -23.22 9.87
C ARG A 420 0.60 -24.54 9.28
N ALA A 421 1.37 -25.62 9.41
CA ALA A 421 1.02 -26.93 8.87
C ALA A 421 -0.26 -27.50 9.49
N GLN A 422 -0.54 -27.17 10.76
CA GLN A 422 -1.71 -27.64 11.52
C GLN A 422 -2.87 -26.62 11.50
N THR A 423 -2.63 -25.40 11.04
CA THR A 423 -3.66 -24.36 10.89
C THR A 423 -4.39 -24.57 9.57
N CYS A 424 -5.72 -24.50 9.59
CA CYS A 424 -6.52 -24.75 8.41
C CYS A 424 -7.79 -23.89 8.34
N VAL A 425 -8.39 -23.82 7.15
CA VAL A 425 -9.65 -23.10 6.88
C VAL A 425 -10.72 -24.06 6.38
N THR A 426 -11.97 -23.78 6.74
CA THR A 426 -13.16 -24.45 6.22
C THR A 426 -14.05 -23.40 5.59
N PHE A 427 -14.38 -23.59 4.30
CA PHE A 427 -15.29 -22.71 3.58
C PHE A 427 -16.73 -23.11 3.83
N ASN A 428 -17.55 -22.17 4.27
CA ASN A 428 -18.95 -22.39 4.61
C ASN A 428 -19.88 -22.04 3.42
N SER A 429 -21.08 -22.61 3.42
CA SER A 429 -22.07 -22.39 2.37
C SER A 429 -22.69 -20.97 2.36
N ASN A 430 -22.47 -20.18 3.40
CA ASN A 430 -22.96 -18.80 3.56
C ASN A 430 -21.91 -17.73 3.27
N ASP A 431 -20.93 -18.05 2.41
CA ASP A 431 -19.83 -17.16 2.04
C ASP A 431 -18.98 -16.65 3.22
N THR A 432 -18.85 -17.47 4.26
CA THR A 432 -17.92 -17.23 5.36
C THR A 432 -16.85 -18.31 5.42
N THR A 433 -15.78 -18.05 6.18
CA THR A 433 -14.68 -18.99 6.38
C THR A 433 -14.46 -19.18 7.88
N ASP A 434 -14.43 -20.42 8.32
CA ASP A 434 -13.93 -20.76 9.65
C ASP A 434 -12.43 -21.04 9.55
N ILE A 435 -11.65 -20.47 10.47
CA ILE A 435 -10.23 -20.75 10.61
C ILE A 435 -9.97 -21.45 11.95
N THR A 436 -9.24 -22.55 11.89
CA THR A 436 -8.69 -23.22 13.07
C THR A 436 -7.20 -22.87 13.14
N ILE A 437 -6.82 -22.11 14.16
CA ILE A 437 -5.45 -21.63 14.38
C ILE A 437 -4.80 -22.51 15.43
N VAL A 438 -3.57 -22.97 15.16
CA VAL A 438 -2.75 -23.77 16.08
C VAL A 438 -1.46 -23.03 16.39
N ALA A 439 -1.11 -22.99 17.68
CA ALA A 439 0.14 -22.43 18.17
C ALA A 439 0.79 -23.38 19.19
N ALA A 440 2.11 -23.46 19.16
CA ALA A 440 2.90 -24.11 20.19
C ALA A 440 3.53 -23.02 21.09
N VAL A 441 3.35 -23.15 22.40
CA VAL A 441 3.81 -22.17 23.40
C VAL A 441 4.80 -22.81 24.34
N SER A 442 5.93 -22.16 24.60
CA SER A 442 6.99 -22.70 25.44
C SER A 442 6.49 -22.97 26.88
N LYS A 443 6.91 -24.10 27.45
CA LYS A 443 6.57 -24.45 28.84
C LYS A 443 7.13 -23.42 29.82
N THR A 444 8.23 -22.77 29.49
CA THR A 444 8.85 -21.71 30.29
C THR A 444 7.95 -20.48 30.37
N LEU A 445 7.41 -20.01 29.23
CA LEU A 445 6.49 -18.86 29.20
C LEU A 445 5.17 -19.18 29.94
N LEU A 446 4.64 -20.39 29.79
CA LEU A 446 3.42 -20.84 30.46
C LEU A 446 3.58 -20.96 32.00
N ALA A 447 4.79 -21.25 32.50
CA ALA A 447 5.07 -21.26 33.93
C ALA A 447 4.83 -19.92 34.63
N GLY A 448 4.86 -18.81 33.87
CA GLY A 448 4.48 -17.46 34.31
C GLY A 448 2.97 -17.23 34.47
N GLY A 449 2.13 -18.23 34.16
CA GLY A 449 0.66 -18.16 34.31
C GLY A 449 -0.07 -17.44 33.17
N ALA A 450 0.61 -17.06 32.09
CA ALA A 450 -0.01 -16.42 30.95
C ALA A 450 -0.90 -17.40 30.15
N ALA A 451 -2.12 -16.95 29.80
CA ALA A 451 -3.06 -17.73 28.99
C ALA A 451 -2.96 -17.32 27.52
N PRO A 452 -2.73 -18.27 26.58
CA PRO A 452 -2.68 -17.96 25.17
C PRO A 452 -4.03 -17.47 24.61
N GLN A 453 -3.98 -16.45 23.77
CA GLN A 453 -5.11 -15.83 23.11
C GLN A 453 -4.75 -15.54 21.65
N ILE A 454 -5.75 -15.38 20.79
CA ILE A 454 -5.58 -14.73 19.49
C ILE A 454 -6.31 -13.41 19.48
N ARG A 455 -5.77 -12.46 18.70
CA ARG A 455 -6.50 -11.27 18.26
C ARG A 455 -6.71 -11.40 16.74
N VAL A 456 -7.92 -11.76 16.32
CA VAL A 456 -8.26 -11.89 14.90
C VAL A 456 -9.01 -10.68 14.42
N VAL A 457 -8.64 -10.16 13.25
CA VAL A 457 -9.33 -9.02 12.62
C VAL A 457 -10.44 -9.57 11.72
N LYS A 458 -11.70 -9.31 12.10
CA LYS A 458 -12.87 -9.69 11.29
C LYS A 458 -13.21 -8.58 10.33
N LYS A 459 -13.35 -8.90 9.04
CA LYS A 459 -13.86 -7.97 8.03
C LYS A 459 -15.39 -8.04 8.04
N VAL A 460 -16.05 -6.96 8.47
CA VAL A 460 -17.51 -6.90 8.62
C VAL A 460 -18.08 -6.04 7.49
N PRO A 461 -18.82 -6.63 6.52
CA PRO A 461 -19.50 -5.87 5.49
C PRO A 461 -20.46 -4.83 6.10
N THR A 462 -20.44 -3.62 5.56
CA THR A 462 -21.32 -2.54 5.96
C THR A 462 -22.18 -2.12 4.76
N GLN A 463 -23.48 -2.01 4.97
CA GLN A 463 -24.40 -1.63 3.89
C GLN A 463 -24.03 -0.28 3.27
N GLY A 464 -23.92 -0.24 1.94
CA GLY A 464 -23.58 0.95 1.19
C GLY A 464 -22.08 1.25 1.13
N MET A 465 -21.22 0.42 1.72
CA MET A 465 -19.76 0.59 1.69
C MET A 465 -19.10 -0.56 0.93
N VAL A 466 -18.10 -0.22 0.14
CA VAL A 466 -17.28 -1.20 -0.61
C VAL A 466 -16.19 -1.80 0.28
N ILE A 467 -15.51 -0.96 1.06
CA ILE A 467 -14.47 -1.40 1.99
C ILE A 467 -15.14 -1.86 3.31
N PRO A 468 -14.87 -3.09 3.78
CA PRO A 468 -15.48 -3.60 5.00
C PRO A 468 -14.91 -2.91 6.24
N LYS A 469 -15.68 -2.87 7.32
CA LYS A 469 -15.19 -2.41 8.62
C LYS A 469 -14.31 -3.48 9.26
N LEU A 470 -13.14 -3.08 9.77
CA LEU A 470 -12.27 -3.98 10.54
C LEU A 470 -12.73 -4.04 12.01
N ASN A 471 -12.91 -5.26 12.51
CA ASN A 471 -13.30 -5.52 13.89
C ASN A 471 -12.33 -6.50 14.55
N PRO A 472 -11.30 -6.02 15.27
CA PRO A 472 -10.42 -6.89 16.04
C PRO A 472 -11.17 -7.55 17.20
N VAL A 473 -11.08 -8.88 17.31
CA VAL A 473 -11.70 -9.68 18.36
C VAL A 473 -10.64 -10.52 19.06
N VAL A 474 -10.61 -10.47 20.40
CA VAL A 474 -9.71 -11.31 21.20
C VAL A 474 -10.44 -12.56 21.66
N LEU A 475 -9.85 -13.73 21.43
CA LEU A 475 -10.42 -15.03 21.77
C LEU A 475 -9.37 -15.88 22.53
N PRO A 476 -9.78 -16.58 23.62
CA PRO A 476 -8.89 -17.49 24.32
C PRO A 476 -8.60 -18.73 23.46
N MET A 477 -7.38 -19.23 23.50
CA MET A 477 -7.00 -20.52 22.92
C MET A 477 -7.17 -21.64 23.95
N GLN A 478 -7.52 -22.81 23.47
CA GLN A 478 -7.71 -24.00 24.31
C GLN A 478 -6.48 -24.90 24.21
N ARG A 479 -6.01 -25.40 25.36
CA ARG A 479 -4.94 -26.40 25.41
C ARG A 479 -5.39 -27.70 24.75
N THR A 480 -4.54 -28.26 23.90
CA THR A 480 -4.73 -29.60 23.33
C THR A 480 -4.03 -30.65 24.19
N SER A 481 -4.19 -31.93 23.84
CA SER A 481 -3.42 -33.04 24.44
C SER A 481 -2.00 -33.17 23.87
N GLN A 482 -1.71 -32.45 22.77
CA GLN A 482 -0.41 -32.51 22.09
C GLN A 482 0.62 -31.65 22.83
N GLU A 483 1.79 -32.21 23.08
CA GLU A 483 2.94 -31.48 23.62
C GLU A 483 4.26 -32.15 23.20
N THR A 484 5.33 -31.35 23.17
CA THR A 484 6.71 -31.82 23.00
C THR A 484 7.51 -31.61 24.30
N ALA A 485 8.81 -31.92 24.29
CA ALA A 485 9.69 -31.66 25.43
C ALA A 485 9.67 -30.17 25.86
N GLY A 486 9.62 -29.23 24.90
CA GLY A 486 9.70 -27.78 25.15
C GLY A 486 8.39 -27.02 25.08
N TYR A 487 7.36 -27.52 24.39
CA TYR A 487 6.15 -26.76 24.02
C TYR A 487 4.86 -27.52 24.32
N VAL A 488 3.79 -26.73 24.50
CA VAL A 488 2.40 -27.19 24.63
C VAL A 488 1.58 -26.58 23.52
N TYR A 489 0.71 -27.35 22.86
CA TYR A 489 -0.11 -26.88 21.76
C TYR A 489 -1.44 -26.32 22.24
N TYR A 490 -1.84 -25.24 21.58
CA TYR A 490 -3.12 -24.55 21.79
C TYR A 490 -3.83 -24.35 20.47
N THR A 491 -5.16 -24.39 20.50
CA THR A 491 -6.00 -24.21 19.31
C THR A 491 -7.18 -23.29 19.59
N VAL A 492 -7.69 -22.66 18.53
CA VAL A 492 -8.95 -21.93 18.55
C VAL A 492 -9.56 -21.94 17.15
N THR A 493 -10.88 -22.12 17.08
CA THR A 493 -11.65 -22.00 15.83
C THR A 493 -12.55 -20.77 15.90
N THR A 494 -12.55 -19.97 14.83
CA THR A 494 -13.41 -18.78 14.74
C THR A 494 -13.82 -18.49 13.31
N ASN A 495 -15.00 -17.86 13.14
CA ASN A 495 -15.52 -17.43 11.85
C ASN A 495 -14.93 -16.09 11.43
N LEU A 496 -14.53 -15.95 10.16
CA LEU A 496 -13.89 -14.74 9.60
C LEU A 496 -14.88 -13.76 8.96
N ASN A 497 -16.18 -14.05 8.92
CA ASN A 497 -17.23 -13.23 8.32
C ASN A 497 -17.12 -13.02 6.78
N GLN A 498 -16.05 -13.50 6.13
CA GLN A 498 -15.88 -13.46 4.67
C GLN A 498 -15.13 -14.69 4.18
N GLN A 499 -15.43 -15.13 2.96
CA GLN A 499 -14.81 -16.30 2.35
C GLN A 499 -13.54 -15.98 1.56
N SER A 500 -13.54 -14.90 0.79
CA SER A 500 -12.54 -14.65 -0.25
C SER A 500 -11.48 -13.60 0.10
N SER A 501 -11.65 -12.83 1.17
CA SER A 501 -10.71 -11.76 1.51
C SER A 501 -9.82 -12.16 2.69
N PRO A 502 -8.51 -12.34 2.49
CA PRO A 502 -7.60 -12.61 3.58
C PRO A 502 -7.64 -11.47 4.62
N THR A 503 -7.39 -11.83 5.86
CA THR A 503 -7.24 -10.91 6.98
C THR A 503 -6.01 -11.31 7.80
N THR A 504 -5.81 -10.68 8.94
CA THR A 504 -4.69 -10.96 9.84
C THR A 504 -5.18 -11.41 11.21
N PHE A 505 -4.32 -12.15 11.89
CA PHE A 505 -4.46 -12.44 13.32
C PHE A 505 -3.10 -12.37 14.01
N ASP A 506 -3.14 -12.19 15.32
CA ASP A 506 -1.99 -12.21 16.21
C ASP A 506 -2.16 -13.33 17.24
N ILE A 507 -1.06 -13.91 17.70
CA ILE A 507 -1.03 -14.83 18.84
C ILE A 507 -0.40 -14.09 20.00
N LEU A 508 -1.10 -14.06 21.14
CA LEU A 508 -0.76 -13.27 22.32
C LEU A 508 -0.61 -14.19 23.53
N VAL A 509 0.52 -14.10 24.25
CA VAL A 509 0.77 -14.88 25.47
C VAL A 509 1.52 -13.99 26.47
N GLY A 510 0.79 -13.37 27.39
CA GLY A 510 1.35 -12.33 28.25
C GLY A 510 1.87 -11.15 27.41
N ASP A 511 3.13 -10.79 27.61
CA ASP A 511 3.81 -9.73 26.82
C ASP A 511 4.40 -10.26 25.50
N SER A 512 4.45 -11.57 25.31
CA SER A 512 4.95 -12.19 24.08
C SER A 512 3.87 -12.24 23.00
N LYS A 513 4.25 -11.90 21.75
CA LYS A 513 3.31 -11.83 20.63
C LYS A 513 3.96 -12.22 19.31
N VAL A 514 3.15 -12.80 18.42
CA VAL A 514 3.45 -12.95 17.00
C VAL A 514 2.33 -12.25 16.23
N GLU A 515 2.65 -11.20 15.49
CA GLU A 515 1.66 -10.29 14.92
C GLU A 515 1.54 -10.43 13.40
N TYR A 516 0.40 -9.97 12.88
CA TYR A 516 0.10 -9.81 11.45
C TYR A 516 0.19 -11.09 10.62
N ILE A 517 -0.13 -12.24 11.21
CA ILE A 517 -0.15 -13.51 10.48
C ILE A 517 -1.34 -13.51 9.51
N SER A 518 -1.06 -13.72 8.20
CA SER A 518 -2.12 -13.75 7.18
C SER A 518 -2.94 -15.04 7.24
N THR A 519 -4.26 -14.92 7.20
CA THR A 519 -5.18 -16.06 7.07
C THR A 519 -5.15 -16.69 5.67
N GLY A 520 -4.72 -15.95 4.65
CA GLY A 520 -4.66 -16.40 3.25
C GLY A 520 -3.60 -17.47 2.97
N THR A 521 -2.71 -17.75 3.93
CA THR A 521 -1.68 -18.79 3.81
C THR A 521 -2.07 -20.13 4.45
N SER A 522 -3.28 -20.25 4.99
CA SER A 522 -3.75 -21.45 5.70
C SER A 522 -4.16 -22.56 4.72
N ASN A 523 -3.94 -23.82 5.11
CA ASN A 523 -4.40 -24.98 4.37
C ASN A 523 -5.92 -25.15 4.50
N THR A 524 -6.57 -25.88 3.57
CA THR A 524 -7.96 -26.32 3.78
C THR A 524 -7.98 -27.44 4.82
N CYS A 525 -8.90 -27.37 5.79
CA CYS A 525 -9.07 -28.45 6.77
C CYS A 525 -9.48 -29.73 6.04
N THR A 526 -8.70 -30.79 6.22
CA THR A 526 -9.11 -32.13 5.83
C THR A 526 -10.12 -32.59 6.88
N ASN A 527 -11.37 -32.86 6.47
CA ASN A 527 -12.33 -33.52 7.33
C ASN A 527 -11.71 -34.86 7.76
N SER A 528 -11.14 -34.94 8.95
CA SER A 528 -10.91 -36.20 9.60
C SER A 528 -12.30 -36.76 9.95
N ALA A 529 -12.77 -37.69 9.12
CA ALA A 529 -13.98 -38.44 9.37
C ALA A 529 -13.91 -39.22 10.71
#